data_5ce3089507084e7e48c3d3b017dfec45
#
_entry.id   5ce3089507084e7e48c3d3b017dfec45
#
_cell.length_a   1.000
_cell.length_b   1.000
_cell.length_c   1.000
_cell.angle_alpha   90.00
_cell.angle_beta   90.00
_cell.angle_gamma   90.00
#
_symmetry.space_group_name_H-M   'P 1'
#
loop_
_entity.id
_entity.type
_entity.pdbx_description
1 polymer ?
#
loop_
_entity_poly.entity_id
_entity_poly.type
_entity_poly.pdbx_seq_one_letter_code
_entity_poly.pdbx_strand_id
1 'polypeptide(L)'
;ETGYDTVGKNGWRLEEFQHYYGNATYDDAGTMEAAKFLLRMYVEKNDAAFRPALEKNIDFVLKSQYPVGGWPQRYPLMHDHPFQGKKDYSSFITLNDDVIPDATEFLIQCYQAMGLQGVKEPIMRAMYLMISLQQGEPYAGWADQYTVDDLKPAHARSYEPRSVNTGT
;
A
#
# COMPACT_ATOMS: atom_id res chain seq x y z
N GLU A 1 31.85 9.23 -17.36
CA GLU A 1 31.71 8.88 -15.93
C GLU A 1 30.46 9.54 -15.39
N THR A 2 29.50 8.77 -14.91
CA THR A 2 28.15 9.22 -14.60
C THR A 2 28.02 9.92 -13.24
N GLY A 3 29.11 10.22 -12.54
CA GLY A 3 29.08 10.86 -11.21
C GLY A 3 28.18 10.17 -10.17
N TYR A 4 27.86 8.91 -10.40
CA TYR A 4 26.94 8.16 -9.57
C TYR A 4 27.66 7.62 -8.34
N ASP A 5 27.32 8.14 -7.18
CA ASP A 5 27.86 7.64 -5.91
C ASP A 5 27.29 6.25 -5.60
N THR A 6 28.01 5.22 -6.05
CA THR A 6 27.62 3.84 -5.82
C THR A 6 27.76 3.43 -4.36
N VAL A 7 28.66 4.05 -3.61
CA VAL A 7 28.92 3.71 -2.21
C VAL A 7 27.86 4.29 -1.32
N GLY A 8 27.56 5.58 -1.44
CA GLY A 8 26.52 6.24 -0.66
C GLY A 8 25.14 5.64 -0.92
N LYS A 9 24.83 5.35 -2.19
CA LYS A 9 23.55 4.73 -2.54
C LYS A 9 23.41 3.29 -2.06
N ASN A 10 24.48 2.52 -2.08
CA ASN A 10 24.43 1.15 -1.54
C ASN A 10 24.30 1.15 -0.02
N GLY A 11 24.94 2.07 0.68
CA GLY A 11 24.77 2.26 2.11
C GLY A 11 23.32 2.61 2.46
N TRP A 12 22.75 3.57 1.76
CA TRP A 12 21.36 3.96 1.95
C TRP A 12 20.38 2.80 1.70
N ARG A 13 20.54 2.02 0.65
CA ARG A 13 19.69 0.85 0.37
C ARG A 13 19.82 -0.24 1.44
N LEU A 14 20.99 -0.43 1.98
CA LEU A 14 21.19 -1.39 3.05
C LEU A 14 20.48 -0.96 4.33
N GLU A 15 20.57 0.32 4.68
CA GLU A 15 19.85 0.89 5.82
C GLU A 15 18.33 0.78 5.65
N GLU A 16 17.83 1.12 4.47
CA GLU A 16 16.40 0.98 4.14
C GLU A 16 15.95 -0.48 4.21
N PHE A 17 16.71 -1.40 3.63
CA PHE A 17 16.43 -2.83 3.69
C PHE A 17 16.39 -3.35 5.15
N GLN A 18 17.32 -2.93 5.98
CA GLN A 18 17.36 -3.33 7.38
C GLN A 18 16.19 -2.75 8.17
N HIS A 19 15.81 -1.51 7.87
CA HIS A 19 14.66 -0.86 8.50
C HIS A 19 13.35 -1.58 8.19
N TYR A 20 13.15 -1.96 6.92
CA TYR A 20 11.92 -2.62 6.48
C TYR A 20 11.98 -4.15 6.53
N TYR A 21 13.01 -4.70 7.13
CA TYR A 21 13.12 -6.15 7.25
C TYR A 21 11.94 -6.72 8.03
N GLY A 22 11.23 -7.66 7.40
CA GLY A 22 10.03 -8.26 7.99
C GLY A 22 8.71 -7.54 7.68
N ASN A 23 8.75 -6.38 7.02
CA ASN A 23 7.53 -5.74 6.51
C ASN A 23 7.10 -6.39 5.19
N ALA A 24 5.80 -6.54 5.05
CA ALA A 24 5.20 -6.76 3.73
C ALA A 24 5.00 -5.41 3.03
N THR A 25 5.03 -5.41 1.72
CA THR A 25 4.84 -4.22 0.89
C THR A 25 3.64 -4.37 -0.03
N TYR A 26 2.89 -3.27 -0.19
CA TYR A 26 1.92 -3.11 -1.25
C TYR A 26 2.52 -2.51 -2.52
N ASP A 27 3.73 -1.92 -2.36
CA ASP A 27 4.49 -1.31 -3.44
C ASP A 27 4.84 -2.34 -4.53
N ASP A 28 4.85 -1.89 -5.78
CA ASP A 28 5.11 -2.74 -6.96
C ASP A 28 4.21 -3.99 -7.01
N ALA A 29 3.00 -3.90 -6.48
CA ALA A 29 2.00 -4.98 -6.40
C ALA A 29 2.49 -6.28 -5.71
N GLY A 30 3.63 -6.26 -5.01
CA GLY A 30 4.30 -7.47 -4.51
C GLY A 30 3.41 -8.36 -3.64
N THR A 31 2.71 -7.79 -2.66
CA THR A 31 1.77 -8.55 -1.81
C THR A 31 0.49 -8.90 -2.58
N MET A 32 -0.02 -7.98 -3.41
CA MET A 32 -1.31 -8.15 -4.05
C MET A 32 -1.28 -9.15 -5.20
N GLU A 33 -0.21 -9.22 -5.98
CA GLU A 33 -0.03 -10.25 -7.00
C GLU A 33 -0.02 -11.66 -6.40
N ALA A 34 0.68 -11.85 -5.27
CA ALA A 34 0.68 -13.11 -4.55
C ALA A 34 -0.72 -13.46 -4.03
N ALA A 35 -1.45 -12.50 -3.49
CA ALA A 35 -2.80 -12.69 -2.97
C ALA A 35 -3.80 -13.06 -4.09
N LYS A 36 -3.78 -12.33 -5.20
CA LYS A 36 -4.61 -12.59 -6.40
C LYS A 36 -4.28 -13.97 -7.00
N PHE A 37 -3.00 -14.33 -7.05
CA PHE A 37 -2.58 -15.67 -7.51
C PHE A 37 -3.17 -16.78 -6.63
N LEU A 38 -3.08 -16.67 -5.30
CA LEU A 38 -3.62 -17.66 -4.38
C LEU A 38 -5.15 -17.78 -4.51
N LEU A 39 -5.86 -16.68 -4.68
CA LEU A 39 -7.29 -16.68 -4.91
C LEU A 39 -7.64 -17.42 -6.20
N ARG A 40 -6.93 -17.13 -7.29
CA ARG A 40 -7.11 -17.83 -8.58
C ARG A 40 -6.86 -19.32 -8.44
N MET A 41 -5.78 -19.73 -7.79
CA MET A 41 -5.46 -21.15 -7.58
C MET A 41 -6.54 -21.85 -6.76
N TYR A 42 -7.03 -21.19 -5.70
CA TYR A 42 -8.10 -21.76 -4.88
C TYR A 42 -9.40 -21.93 -5.68
N VAL A 43 -9.80 -20.93 -6.46
CA VAL A 43 -11.08 -20.93 -7.19
C VAL A 43 -11.02 -21.80 -8.45
N GLU A 44 -10.03 -21.55 -9.33
CA GLU A 44 -9.94 -22.22 -10.64
C GLU A 44 -9.51 -23.69 -10.53
N LYS A 45 -8.62 -23.99 -9.62
CA LYS A 45 -8.15 -25.37 -9.38
C LYS A 45 -9.01 -26.13 -8.39
N ASN A 46 -9.90 -25.44 -7.67
CA ASN A 46 -10.71 -26.00 -6.61
C ASN A 46 -9.85 -26.81 -5.59
N ASP A 47 -8.64 -26.31 -5.32
CA ASP A 47 -7.67 -26.98 -4.44
C ASP A 47 -7.66 -26.29 -3.08
N ALA A 48 -8.22 -27.00 -2.10
CA ALA A 48 -8.29 -26.53 -0.72
C ALA A 48 -6.92 -26.29 -0.06
N ALA A 49 -5.84 -26.85 -0.63
CA ALA A 49 -4.49 -26.63 -0.10
C ALA A 49 -4.05 -25.16 -0.13
N PHE A 50 -4.59 -24.34 -1.06
CA PHE A 50 -4.29 -22.92 -1.14
C PHE A 50 -5.06 -22.07 -0.12
N ARG A 51 -6.14 -22.59 0.46
CA ARG A 51 -7.02 -21.83 1.35
C ARG A 51 -6.33 -21.24 2.58
N PRO A 52 -5.48 -21.97 3.33
CA PRO A 52 -4.84 -21.38 4.50
C PRO A 52 -3.92 -20.19 4.18
N ALA A 53 -3.20 -20.24 3.06
CA ALA A 53 -2.36 -19.14 2.61
C ALA A 53 -3.21 -17.96 2.13
N LEU A 54 -4.30 -18.22 1.42
CA LEU A 54 -5.25 -17.18 0.98
C LEU A 54 -5.91 -16.48 2.18
N GLU A 55 -6.37 -17.22 3.18
CA GLU A 55 -6.98 -16.66 4.40
C GLU A 55 -5.98 -15.76 5.16
N LYS A 56 -4.70 -16.13 5.21
CA LYS A 56 -3.65 -15.26 5.79
C LYS A 56 -3.49 -13.97 5.01
N ASN A 57 -3.55 -14.00 3.69
CA ASN A 57 -3.47 -12.80 2.87
C ASN A 57 -4.71 -11.91 3.07
N ILE A 58 -5.90 -12.48 3.10
CA ILE A 58 -7.13 -11.74 3.37
C ILE A 58 -7.04 -11.06 4.74
N ASP A 59 -6.64 -11.80 5.77
CA ASP A 59 -6.46 -11.28 7.13
C ASP A 59 -5.40 -10.16 7.18
N PHE A 60 -4.29 -10.31 6.46
CA PHE A 60 -3.28 -9.28 6.31
C PHE A 60 -3.85 -8.00 5.69
N VAL A 61 -4.58 -8.10 4.57
CA VAL A 61 -5.18 -6.95 3.89
C VAL A 61 -6.20 -6.25 4.80
N LEU A 62 -7.00 -7.00 5.53
CA LEU A 62 -7.97 -6.43 6.47
C LEU A 62 -7.31 -5.76 7.67
N LYS A 63 -6.26 -6.36 8.24
CA LYS A 63 -5.54 -5.82 9.40
C LYS A 63 -4.71 -4.58 9.09
N SER A 64 -4.19 -4.48 7.88
CA SER A 64 -3.38 -3.35 7.45
C SER A 64 -4.20 -2.16 6.97
N GLN A 65 -5.51 -2.31 6.79
CA GLN A 65 -6.39 -1.21 6.41
C GLN A 65 -6.56 -0.22 7.56
N TYR A 66 -6.37 1.06 7.27
CA TYR A 66 -6.71 2.12 8.21
C TYR A 66 -8.22 2.20 8.45
N PRO A 67 -8.66 2.65 9.64
CA PRO A 67 -10.08 2.82 9.92
C PRO A 67 -10.83 3.69 8.90
N VAL A 68 -10.12 4.66 8.31
CA VAL A 68 -10.67 5.54 7.26
C VAL A 68 -10.79 4.87 5.89
N GLY A 69 -10.21 3.67 5.68
CA GLY A 69 -10.40 2.88 4.46
C GLY A 69 -9.19 2.71 3.56
N GLY A 70 -8.10 3.45 3.77
CA GLY A 70 -6.87 3.33 2.98
C GLY A 70 -5.87 2.33 3.53
N TRP A 71 -4.79 2.11 2.80
CA TRP A 71 -3.67 1.25 3.21
C TRP A 71 -2.37 2.02 3.21
N PRO A 72 -1.42 1.64 4.10
CA PRO A 72 -0.05 2.10 4.02
C PRO A 72 0.68 1.44 2.85
N GLN A 73 1.82 2.01 2.46
CA GLN A 73 2.69 1.34 1.50
C GLN A 73 3.29 0.04 2.06
N ARG A 74 3.58 0.03 3.37
CA ARG A 74 4.19 -1.13 4.07
C ARG A 74 3.48 -1.42 5.40
N TYR A 75 3.44 -2.69 5.78
CA TYR A 75 2.87 -3.13 7.04
C TYR A 75 3.69 -4.29 7.64
N PRO A 76 3.95 -4.37 8.97
CA PRO A 76 3.49 -3.46 10.03
C PRO A 76 4.03 -2.02 9.88
N LEU A 77 3.32 -1.06 10.49
CA LEU A 77 3.69 0.36 10.40
C LEU A 77 5.04 0.63 11.04
N MET A 78 5.82 1.49 10.40
CA MET A 78 7.02 2.09 10.92
C MET A 78 6.79 3.58 11.13
N HIS A 79 7.46 4.19 12.09
CA HIS A 79 7.21 5.59 12.45
C HIS A 79 8.26 6.54 11.91
N ASP A 80 9.48 6.06 11.70
CA ASP A 80 10.61 6.88 11.29
C ASP A 80 11.37 6.23 10.13
N HIS A 81 11.68 7.01 9.12
CA HIS A 81 12.57 6.58 8.06
C HIS A 81 14.03 6.60 8.57
N PRO A 82 14.82 5.53 8.40
CA PRO A 82 16.17 5.45 8.95
C PRO A 82 17.11 6.47 8.34
N PHE A 83 16.85 6.83 7.10
CA PHE A 83 17.65 7.78 6.36
C PHE A 83 17.22 9.21 6.67
N GLN A 84 18.10 10.00 7.27
CA GLN A 84 17.90 11.41 7.63
C GLN A 84 16.90 11.69 8.76
N GLY A 85 16.49 10.71 9.54
CA GLY A 85 15.59 10.91 10.69
C GLY A 85 14.24 11.54 10.35
N LYS A 86 13.74 11.29 9.14
CA LYS A 86 12.46 11.81 8.67
C LYS A 86 11.31 10.86 8.96
N LYS A 87 10.10 11.41 9.02
CA LYS A 87 8.88 10.61 9.19
C LYS A 87 8.79 9.58 8.07
N ASP A 88 8.42 8.36 8.42
CA ASP A 88 8.30 7.26 7.48
C ASP A 88 7.14 7.46 6.51
N TYR A 89 7.46 7.71 5.25
CA TYR A 89 6.49 7.86 4.18
C TYR A 89 5.69 6.59 3.90
N SER A 90 6.22 5.43 4.26
CA SER A 90 5.55 4.14 4.02
C SER A 90 4.31 3.93 4.89
N SER A 91 4.16 4.77 5.93
CA SER A 91 2.99 4.76 6.83
C SER A 91 1.88 5.72 6.43
N PHE A 92 2.02 6.45 5.32
CA PHE A 92 0.92 7.27 4.80
C PHE A 92 -0.11 6.43 4.06
N ILE A 93 -1.33 6.96 3.92
CA ILE A 93 -2.31 6.39 3.00
C ILE A 93 -1.76 6.54 1.59
N THR A 94 -1.59 5.44 0.88
CA THR A 94 -0.84 5.37 -0.37
C THR A 94 -1.78 5.07 -1.53
N LEU A 95 -1.76 5.93 -2.54
CA LEU A 95 -2.50 5.73 -3.79
C LEU A 95 -1.58 5.37 -4.96
N ASN A 96 -0.33 5.88 -4.96
CA ASN A 96 0.62 5.48 -5.99
C ASN A 96 0.82 3.96 -5.98
N ASP A 97 1.30 3.42 -7.09
CA ASP A 97 1.52 1.99 -7.32
C ASP A 97 0.25 1.14 -7.09
N ASP A 98 -0.90 1.74 -7.37
CA ASP A 98 -2.23 1.11 -7.31
C ASP A 98 -2.59 0.45 -5.95
N VAL A 99 -1.97 0.89 -4.85
CA VAL A 99 -2.14 0.25 -3.52
C VAL A 99 -3.59 0.13 -3.10
N ILE A 100 -4.36 1.22 -3.15
CA ILE A 100 -5.78 1.18 -2.77
C ILE A 100 -6.63 0.45 -3.80
N PRO A 101 -6.52 0.73 -5.12
CA PRO A 101 -7.26 -0.02 -6.13
C PRO A 101 -7.02 -1.52 -6.07
N ASP A 102 -5.78 -1.96 -5.98
CA ASP A 102 -5.42 -3.39 -5.97
C ASP A 102 -5.94 -4.13 -4.73
N ALA A 103 -5.78 -3.53 -3.54
CA ALA A 103 -6.30 -4.10 -2.31
C ALA A 103 -7.84 -4.17 -2.33
N THR A 104 -8.50 -3.13 -2.84
CA THR A 104 -9.96 -3.08 -2.95
C THR A 104 -10.47 -4.12 -3.95
N GLU A 105 -9.85 -4.21 -5.12
CA GLU A 105 -10.18 -5.21 -6.15
C GLU A 105 -10.05 -6.64 -5.61
N PHE A 106 -8.95 -6.94 -4.92
CA PHE A 106 -8.74 -8.25 -4.30
C PHE A 106 -9.86 -8.61 -3.31
N LEU A 107 -10.25 -7.66 -2.44
CA LEU A 107 -11.37 -7.89 -1.51
C LEU A 107 -12.69 -8.09 -2.24
N ILE A 108 -12.95 -7.35 -3.33
CA ILE A 108 -14.13 -7.55 -4.18
C ILE A 108 -14.13 -8.96 -4.79
N GLN A 109 -12.99 -9.40 -5.32
CA GLN A 109 -12.84 -10.75 -5.87
C GLN A 109 -13.07 -11.83 -4.81
N CYS A 110 -12.55 -11.64 -3.59
CA CYS A 110 -12.82 -12.54 -2.46
C CYS A 110 -14.31 -12.57 -2.09
N TYR A 111 -14.97 -11.43 -2.08
CA TYR A 111 -16.41 -11.36 -1.85
C TYR A 111 -17.20 -12.14 -2.89
N GLN A 112 -16.88 -11.95 -4.16
CA GLN A 112 -17.56 -12.58 -5.27
C GLN A 112 -17.32 -14.10 -5.34
N ALA A 113 -16.07 -14.51 -5.18
CA ALA A 113 -15.67 -15.91 -5.36
C ALA A 113 -15.95 -16.79 -4.13
N MET A 114 -15.85 -16.24 -2.93
CA MET A 114 -15.94 -16.99 -1.68
C MET A 114 -17.18 -16.63 -0.85
N GLY A 115 -17.95 -15.62 -1.23
CA GLY A 115 -19.11 -15.16 -0.46
C GLY A 115 -18.74 -14.50 0.88
N LEU A 116 -17.52 -13.97 1.03
CA LEU A 116 -17.02 -13.41 2.29
C LEU A 116 -17.72 -12.10 2.65
N GLN A 117 -18.73 -12.16 3.49
CA GLN A 117 -19.52 -10.97 3.88
C GLN A 117 -18.70 -9.95 4.69
N GLY A 118 -17.71 -10.41 5.46
CA GLY A 118 -16.90 -9.56 6.33
C GLY A 118 -16.00 -8.55 5.59
N VAL A 119 -15.80 -8.71 4.27
CA VAL A 119 -15.00 -7.76 3.48
C VAL A 119 -15.82 -6.59 2.91
N LYS A 120 -17.15 -6.64 2.99
CA LYS A 120 -18.03 -5.61 2.41
C LYS A 120 -17.77 -4.22 2.97
N GLU A 121 -17.71 -4.12 4.27
CA GLU A 121 -17.52 -2.84 4.93
C GLU A 121 -16.12 -2.26 4.68
N PRO A 122 -15.02 -3.03 4.75
CA PRO A 122 -13.70 -2.62 4.27
C PRO A 122 -13.69 -2.10 2.82
N ILE A 123 -14.36 -2.78 1.90
CA ILE A 123 -14.50 -2.33 0.49
C ILE A 123 -15.19 -0.97 0.44
N MET A 124 -16.32 -0.83 1.12
CA MET A 124 -17.08 0.43 1.11
C MET A 124 -16.28 1.59 1.69
N ARG A 125 -15.54 1.37 2.79
CA ARG A 125 -14.66 2.40 3.35
C ARG A 125 -13.60 2.85 2.34
N ALA A 126 -12.96 1.90 1.64
CA ALA A 126 -11.97 2.22 0.63
C ALA A 126 -12.56 3.05 -0.52
N MET A 127 -13.72 2.67 -1.02
CA MET A 127 -14.41 3.39 -2.09
C MET A 127 -14.81 4.81 -1.67
N TYR A 128 -15.37 4.97 -0.46
CA TYR A 128 -15.72 6.30 0.05
C TYR A 128 -14.48 7.17 0.27
N LEU A 129 -13.39 6.58 0.77
CA LEU A 129 -12.13 7.29 0.93
C LEU A 129 -11.63 7.81 -0.42
N MET A 130 -11.58 6.96 -1.44
CA MET A 130 -11.14 7.35 -2.79
C MET A 130 -11.93 8.54 -3.32
N ILE A 131 -13.25 8.54 -3.15
CA ILE A 131 -14.10 9.66 -3.55
C ILE A 131 -13.76 10.93 -2.75
N SER A 132 -13.55 10.79 -1.43
CA SER A 132 -13.29 11.93 -0.55
C SER A 132 -11.91 12.54 -0.71
N LEU A 133 -10.94 11.77 -1.19
CA LEU A 133 -9.57 12.21 -1.42
C LEU A 133 -9.38 12.92 -2.76
N GLN A 134 -10.36 12.87 -3.65
CA GLN A 134 -10.26 13.56 -4.93
C GLN A 134 -10.12 15.07 -4.70
N GLN A 135 -9.06 15.63 -5.28
CA GLN A 135 -8.81 17.06 -5.19
C GLN A 135 -9.76 17.83 -6.10
N GLY A 136 -10.14 19.02 -5.64
CA GLY A 136 -10.95 19.94 -6.44
C GLY A 136 -10.19 20.58 -7.60
N GLU A 137 -10.90 21.43 -8.33
CA GLU A 137 -10.29 22.23 -9.41
C GLU A 137 -9.11 23.07 -8.90
N PRO A 138 -8.04 23.25 -9.68
CA PRO A 138 -7.92 22.84 -11.10
C PRO A 138 -7.34 21.42 -11.30
N TYR A 139 -7.00 20.70 -10.26
CA TYR A 139 -6.26 19.45 -10.37
C TYR A 139 -7.17 18.25 -10.69
N ALA A 140 -8.35 18.19 -10.09
CA ALA A 140 -9.38 17.14 -10.29
C ALA A 140 -8.87 15.69 -10.23
N GLY A 141 -7.77 15.45 -9.51
CA GLY A 141 -7.08 14.17 -9.40
C GLY A 141 -6.82 13.78 -7.95
N TRP A 142 -5.83 12.94 -7.74
CA TRP A 142 -5.41 12.46 -6.44
C TRP A 142 -3.92 12.71 -6.24
N ALA A 143 -3.52 12.93 -5.00
CA ALA A 143 -2.12 12.92 -4.61
C ALA A 143 -1.60 11.48 -4.48
N ASP A 144 -0.30 11.29 -4.59
CA ASP A 144 0.36 9.98 -4.40
C ASP A 144 0.10 9.41 -3.00
N GLN A 145 0.15 10.27 -1.99
CA GLN A 145 -0.04 9.88 -0.61
C GLN A 145 -0.81 10.94 0.18
N TYR A 146 -1.48 10.49 1.25
CA TYR A 146 -2.21 11.33 2.19
C TYR A 146 -1.85 11.01 3.63
N THR A 147 -1.87 12.04 4.47
CA THR A 147 -1.76 11.88 5.92
C THR A 147 -2.96 11.11 6.46
N VAL A 148 -2.74 10.30 7.50
CA VAL A 148 -3.81 9.48 8.11
C VAL A 148 -4.77 10.33 8.95
N ASP A 149 -4.22 11.34 9.64
CA ASP A 149 -4.95 12.11 10.65
C ASP A 149 -5.91 13.14 10.05
N ASP A 150 -5.49 13.84 9.00
CA ASP A 150 -6.26 14.96 8.43
C ASP A 150 -6.51 14.85 6.92
N LEU A 151 -6.12 13.72 6.32
CA LEU A 151 -6.36 13.35 4.93
C LEU A 151 -5.87 14.41 3.93
N LYS A 152 -4.76 15.07 4.24
CA LYS A 152 -4.13 16.03 3.34
C LYS A 152 -3.07 15.38 2.48
N PRO A 153 -2.85 15.88 1.26
CA PRO A 153 -1.72 15.46 0.45
C PRO A 153 -0.42 15.51 1.24
N ALA A 154 0.30 14.40 1.27
CA ALA A 154 1.57 14.27 1.94
C ALA A 154 2.71 14.38 0.93
N HIS A 155 3.87 14.89 1.39
CA HIS A 155 5.08 14.81 0.58
C HIS A 155 5.49 13.35 0.46
N ALA A 156 5.54 12.87 -0.78
CA ALA A 156 6.20 11.62 -1.07
C ALA A 156 7.70 11.77 -0.79
N ARG A 157 8.39 10.74 -0.40
CA ARG A 157 9.85 10.57 -0.30
C ARG A 157 10.66 11.86 -0.21
N SER A 158 10.52 12.59 0.88
CA SER A 158 11.16 13.90 1.08
C SER A 158 12.71 13.92 1.02
N TYR A 159 13.33 12.77 0.89
CA TYR A 159 14.76 12.61 0.69
C TYR A 159 15.18 12.52 -0.80
N GLU A 160 14.24 12.33 -1.71
CA GLU A 160 14.52 12.38 -3.13
C GLU A 160 14.34 13.81 -3.65
N PRO A 161 15.35 14.40 -4.30
CA PRO A 161 15.26 15.79 -4.78
C PRO A 161 14.11 16.06 -5.75
N ARG A 162 13.60 15.01 -6.40
CA ARG A 162 12.50 15.11 -7.37
C ARG A 162 11.12 14.96 -6.75
N SER A 163 11.03 14.52 -5.52
CA SER A 163 9.77 14.36 -4.80
C SER A 163 9.43 15.54 -3.90
N VAL A 164 9.91 16.71 -4.27
CA VAL A 164 9.54 17.99 -3.62
C VAL A 164 8.12 18.37 -3.88
N ASN A 165 7.42 17.52 -4.58
CA ASN A 165 6.10 17.80 -5.01
C ASN A 165 5.16 17.72 -3.86
N THR A 166 4.19 18.46 -3.97
CA THR A 166 3.03 18.57 -3.11
C THR A 166 2.12 17.35 -3.18
N GLY A 167 2.58 16.25 -3.77
CA GLY A 167 1.77 15.05 -3.94
C GLY A 167 0.71 15.15 -5.05
N THR A 168 1.00 15.94 -6.07
CA THR A 168 0.15 16.05 -7.27
C THR A 168 0.88 15.63 -8.52
#